data_cb0f2007155846fef272d7f8bfa8750b
#
_entry.id   cb0f2007155846fef272d7f8bfa8750b
#
_cell.length_a   1.000
_cell.length_b   1.000
_cell.length_c   1.000
_cell.angle_alpha   90.00
_cell.angle_beta   90.00
_cell.angle_gamma   90.00
#
_symmetry.space_group_name_H-M   'P 1'
#
loop_
_entity.id
_entity.type
_entity.pdbx_description
1 polymer ?
#
loop_
_entity_poly.entity_id
_entity_poly.type
_entity_poly.pdbx_seq_one_letter_code
_entity_poly.pdbx_strand_id
1 'polypeptide(L)'
;MRASVAAASAAFAFAESKTAADPWPKSALMTPEALAKKLNSGGARPFILCVAFPVLYRQRHIIHAEFAGPGRTADGIESLKTTVAKLRKNEEIVVYCGCCPMVDCPNVRPAYSTLTKLGFTNVKVLDIPTNFHTDWVAKGYPVEEQLGVPLGPAPK
;
A
#
# COMPACT_ATOMS: atom_id res chain seq x y z
N MET A 1 -4.74 58.84 37.87
CA MET A 1 -4.13 57.54 37.80
C MET A 1 -4.97 56.73 36.84
N ARG A 2 -4.47 56.43 35.60
CA ARG A 2 -5.14 55.60 34.60
C ARG A 2 -4.27 54.36 34.39
N ALA A 3 -4.79 53.22 34.77
CA ALA A 3 -4.14 51.93 34.54
C ALA A 3 -4.55 51.41 33.15
N SER A 4 -3.57 51.25 32.26
CA SER A 4 -3.75 50.62 30.96
C SER A 4 -3.55 49.08 31.10
N VAL A 5 -4.60 48.34 30.79
CA VAL A 5 -4.54 46.88 30.71
C VAL A 5 -4.13 46.52 29.27
N ALA A 6 -2.94 45.97 29.11
CA ALA A 6 -2.47 45.43 27.87
C ALA A 6 -3.02 43.98 27.71
N ALA A 7 -3.90 43.78 26.74
CA ALA A 7 -4.37 42.45 26.35
C ALA A 7 -3.32 41.78 25.48
N ALA A 8 -2.72 40.70 25.97
CA ALA A 8 -1.83 39.84 25.20
C ALA A 8 -2.68 38.82 24.40
N SER A 9 -2.77 39.04 23.11
CA SER A 9 -3.37 38.04 22.18
C SER A 9 -2.37 36.93 21.94
N ALA A 10 -2.63 35.76 22.50
CA ALA A 10 -1.91 34.53 22.16
C ALA A 10 -2.39 34.01 20.80
N ALA A 11 -1.58 34.18 19.78
CA ALA A 11 -1.80 33.53 18.49
C ALA A 11 -1.48 32.03 18.60
N PHE A 12 -2.51 31.21 18.59
CA PHE A 12 -2.33 29.77 18.41
C PHE A 12 -1.90 29.50 16.97
N ALA A 13 -0.62 29.27 16.78
CA ALA A 13 -0.11 28.72 15.52
C ALA A 13 -0.58 27.26 15.41
N PHE A 14 -1.56 27.02 14.54
CA PHE A 14 -1.88 25.68 14.10
C PHE A 14 -0.66 25.16 13.33
N ALA A 15 0.07 24.22 13.93
CA ALA A 15 1.10 23.48 13.24
C ALA A 15 0.40 22.67 12.13
N GLU A 16 0.53 23.11 10.87
CA GLU A 16 0.17 22.31 9.73
C GLU A 16 0.98 21.00 9.83
N SER A 17 0.24 19.90 10.04
CA SER A 17 0.80 18.56 9.98
C SER A 17 1.33 18.37 8.57
N LYS A 18 2.64 18.54 8.39
CA LYS A 18 3.33 18.29 7.15
C LYS A 18 3.21 16.79 6.87
N THR A 19 2.23 16.39 6.05
CA THR A 19 2.12 15.02 5.55
C THR A 19 3.46 14.68 4.93
N ALA A 20 4.12 13.67 5.49
CA ALA A 20 5.41 13.23 4.97
C ALA A 20 5.24 12.93 3.47
N ALA A 21 6.13 13.48 2.64
CA ALA A 21 6.10 13.24 1.20
C ALA A 21 6.14 11.74 0.93
N ASP A 22 5.40 11.29 -0.07
CA ASP A 22 5.41 9.88 -0.48
C ASP A 22 6.84 9.43 -0.80
N PRO A 23 7.24 8.21 -0.37
CA PRO A 23 8.61 7.73 -0.59
C PRO A 23 8.88 7.31 -2.05
N TRP A 24 7.89 7.41 -2.93
CA TRP A 24 7.99 7.03 -4.33
C TRP A 24 7.86 8.23 -5.27
N PRO A 25 8.53 8.17 -6.45
CA PRO A 25 8.31 9.16 -7.51
C PRO A 25 6.96 8.91 -8.21
N LYS A 26 6.42 9.92 -8.86
CA LYS A 26 5.17 9.81 -9.64
C LYS A 26 5.22 8.68 -10.69
N SER A 27 6.38 8.40 -11.26
CA SER A 27 6.60 7.32 -12.23
C SER A 27 6.45 5.92 -11.64
N ALA A 28 6.44 5.78 -10.32
CA ALA A 28 6.18 4.52 -9.64
C ALA A 28 4.68 4.25 -9.45
N LEU A 29 3.82 5.24 -9.63
CA LEU A 29 2.37 5.04 -9.55
C LEU A 29 1.87 4.27 -10.78
N MET A 30 1.00 3.29 -10.54
CA MET A 30 0.30 2.51 -11.56
C MET A 30 -1.20 2.60 -11.32
N THR A 31 -1.97 2.91 -12.34
CA THR A 31 -3.43 2.95 -12.21
C THR A 31 -4.02 1.54 -12.16
N PRO A 32 -5.18 1.32 -11.50
CA PRO A 32 -5.90 0.05 -11.52
C PRO A 32 -6.16 -0.47 -12.92
N GLU A 33 -6.55 0.41 -13.85
CA GLU A 33 -6.79 0.07 -15.24
C GLU A 33 -5.51 -0.47 -15.95
N ALA A 34 -4.36 0.19 -15.72
CA ALA A 34 -3.09 -0.23 -16.32
C ALA A 34 -2.68 -1.63 -15.83
N LEU A 35 -2.86 -1.91 -14.53
CA LEU A 35 -2.60 -3.25 -13.99
C LEU A 35 -3.58 -4.28 -14.54
N ALA A 36 -4.88 -3.98 -14.55
CA ALA A 36 -5.90 -4.89 -15.09
C ALA A 36 -5.62 -5.24 -16.57
N LYS A 37 -5.22 -4.26 -17.38
CA LYS A 37 -4.81 -4.49 -18.76
C LYS A 37 -3.60 -5.42 -18.86
N LYS A 38 -2.59 -5.25 -18.02
CA LYS A 38 -1.43 -6.15 -17.94
C LYS A 38 -1.85 -7.58 -17.61
N LEU A 39 -2.73 -7.77 -16.65
CA LEU A 39 -3.20 -9.09 -16.24
C LEU A 39 -3.97 -9.82 -17.34
N ASN A 40 -4.70 -9.09 -18.17
CA ASN A 40 -5.49 -9.63 -19.27
C ASN A 40 -4.71 -9.81 -20.59
N SER A 41 -3.50 -9.29 -20.71
CA SER A 41 -2.74 -9.25 -21.97
C SER A 41 -2.04 -10.58 -22.31
N GLY A 42 -2.00 -11.56 -21.40
CA GLY A 42 -1.26 -12.83 -21.60
C GLY A 42 0.26 -12.68 -21.59
N GLY A 43 0.80 -11.48 -21.37
CA GLY A 43 2.23 -11.22 -21.26
C GLY A 43 2.81 -11.51 -19.88
N ALA A 44 4.06 -11.08 -19.67
CA ALA A 44 4.70 -11.17 -18.35
C ALA A 44 3.91 -10.37 -17.31
N ARG A 45 3.53 -11.06 -16.24
CA ARG A 45 2.79 -10.45 -15.11
C ARG A 45 3.74 -9.89 -14.08
N PRO A 46 3.44 -8.74 -13.47
CA PRO A 46 4.19 -8.26 -12.32
C PRO A 46 3.96 -9.19 -11.12
N PHE A 47 4.88 -9.18 -10.17
CA PHE A 47 4.67 -9.79 -8.87
C PHE A 47 3.83 -8.85 -8.00
N ILE A 48 2.62 -9.28 -7.61
CA ILE A 48 1.67 -8.42 -6.93
C ILE A 48 1.68 -8.72 -5.44
N LEU A 49 1.87 -7.68 -4.60
CA LEU A 49 1.90 -7.78 -3.15
C LEU A 49 0.71 -7.06 -2.53
N CYS A 50 -0.12 -7.78 -1.81
CA CYS A 50 -1.16 -7.22 -0.96
C CYS A 50 -0.60 -7.01 0.45
N VAL A 51 -0.47 -5.74 0.85
CA VAL A 51 0.03 -5.35 2.18
C VAL A 51 -1.09 -4.88 3.13
N ALA A 52 -2.31 -5.27 2.84
CA ALA A 52 -3.50 -5.00 3.64
C ALA A 52 -3.59 -5.90 4.90
N PHE A 53 -4.69 -5.77 5.61
CA PHE A 53 -5.02 -6.68 6.70
C PHE A 53 -5.44 -8.05 6.17
N PRO A 54 -5.16 -9.16 6.91
CA PRO A 54 -5.48 -10.50 6.47
C PRO A 54 -6.94 -10.73 6.11
N VAL A 55 -7.86 -10.11 6.84
CA VAL A 55 -9.30 -10.22 6.58
C VAL A 55 -9.68 -9.67 5.21
N LEU A 56 -9.08 -8.56 4.80
CA LEU A 56 -9.37 -7.94 3.50
C LEU A 56 -8.84 -8.81 2.36
N TYR A 57 -7.63 -9.31 2.49
CA TYR A 57 -7.03 -10.21 1.50
C TYR A 57 -7.88 -11.47 1.31
N ARG A 58 -8.31 -12.13 2.40
CA ARG A 58 -9.14 -13.35 2.33
C ARG A 58 -10.50 -13.12 1.71
N GLN A 59 -11.12 -11.97 1.98
CA GLN A 59 -12.41 -11.65 1.39
C GLN A 59 -12.30 -11.52 -0.13
N ARG A 60 -11.35 -10.73 -0.59
CA ARG A 60 -11.12 -10.52 -2.01
C ARG A 60 -9.81 -9.78 -2.26
N HIS A 61 -9.01 -10.27 -3.20
CA HIS A 61 -7.75 -9.66 -3.59
C HIS A 61 -7.56 -9.71 -5.11
N ILE A 62 -6.59 -8.99 -5.62
CA ILE A 62 -6.22 -9.05 -7.04
C ILE A 62 -5.75 -10.46 -7.36
N ILE A 63 -6.22 -11.01 -8.48
CA ILE A 63 -5.80 -12.34 -8.95
C ILE A 63 -4.28 -12.49 -8.93
N HIS A 64 -3.79 -13.60 -8.41
CA HIS A 64 -2.35 -13.92 -8.25
C HIS A 64 -1.58 -12.98 -7.32
N ALA A 65 -2.24 -12.16 -6.51
CA ALA A 65 -1.55 -11.39 -5.49
C ALA A 65 -1.12 -12.28 -4.32
N GLU A 66 0.12 -12.08 -3.87
CA GLU A 66 0.64 -12.71 -2.65
C GLU A 66 0.36 -11.83 -1.43
N PHE A 67 -0.02 -12.46 -0.32
CA PHE A 67 -0.20 -11.73 0.93
C PHE A 67 1.14 -11.44 1.61
N ALA A 68 1.38 -10.18 1.92
CA ALA A 68 2.62 -9.72 2.56
C ALA A 68 2.35 -8.56 3.54
N GLY A 69 1.28 -8.64 4.32
CA GLY A 69 0.86 -7.57 5.21
C GLY A 69 0.60 -8.01 6.65
N PRO A 70 0.12 -7.06 7.48
CA PRO A 70 -0.07 -5.63 7.21
C PRO A 70 1.24 -4.85 7.13
N GLY A 71 1.43 -4.04 6.10
CA GLY A 71 2.71 -3.35 5.86
C GLY A 71 3.16 -2.37 6.94
N ARG A 72 2.26 -1.95 7.85
CA ARG A 72 2.57 -1.06 8.98
C ARG A 72 3.11 -1.78 10.21
N THR A 73 3.06 -3.11 10.26
CA THR A 73 3.48 -3.90 11.42
C THR A 73 4.85 -4.53 11.19
N ALA A 74 5.59 -4.79 12.26
CA ALA A 74 6.88 -5.46 12.18
C ALA A 74 6.73 -6.86 11.55
N ASP A 75 5.73 -7.65 11.99
CA ASP A 75 5.46 -8.98 11.46
C ASP A 75 5.08 -8.95 9.98
N GLY A 76 4.28 -7.95 9.56
CA GLY A 76 3.94 -7.75 8.15
C GLY A 76 5.16 -7.40 7.29
N ILE A 77 6.08 -6.60 7.81
CA ILE A 77 7.35 -6.30 7.12
C ILE A 77 8.24 -7.54 7.03
N GLU A 78 8.31 -8.39 8.05
CA GLU A 78 9.05 -9.65 7.97
C GLU A 78 8.40 -10.63 6.98
N SER A 79 7.06 -10.72 6.97
CA SER A 79 6.32 -11.47 5.96
C SER A 79 6.65 -10.99 4.55
N LEU A 80 6.67 -9.67 4.32
CA LEU A 80 7.04 -9.08 3.04
C LEU A 80 8.45 -9.47 2.61
N LYS A 81 9.44 -9.34 3.51
CA LYS A 81 10.84 -9.72 3.23
C LYS A 81 10.95 -11.18 2.83
N THR A 82 10.26 -12.08 3.55
CA THR A 82 10.22 -13.52 3.26
C THR A 82 9.59 -13.80 1.90
N THR A 83 8.47 -13.15 1.59
CA THR A 83 7.74 -13.33 0.34
C THR A 83 8.59 -12.94 -0.88
N VAL A 84 9.37 -11.86 -0.77
CA VAL A 84 10.20 -11.37 -1.89
C VAL A 84 11.62 -11.92 -1.91
N ALA A 85 12.02 -12.76 -0.94
CA ALA A 85 13.41 -13.17 -0.75
C ALA A 85 14.06 -13.83 -1.99
N LYS A 86 13.26 -14.52 -2.81
CA LYS A 86 13.73 -15.24 -4.00
C LYS A 86 13.57 -14.46 -5.30
N LEU A 87 13.00 -13.27 -5.26
CA LEU A 87 12.77 -12.46 -6.45
C LEU A 87 14.07 -11.79 -6.92
N ARG A 88 14.18 -11.61 -8.22
CA ARG A 88 15.27 -10.82 -8.82
C ARG A 88 15.06 -9.35 -8.50
N LYS A 89 16.14 -8.60 -8.29
CA LYS A 89 16.05 -7.19 -7.87
C LYS A 89 15.44 -6.25 -8.93
N ASN A 90 15.43 -6.65 -10.18
CA ASN A 90 14.80 -5.94 -11.28
C ASN A 90 13.39 -6.45 -11.63
N GLU A 91 12.85 -7.39 -10.87
CA GLU A 91 11.48 -7.89 -11.05
C GLU A 91 10.47 -6.76 -10.87
N GLU A 92 9.47 -6.71 -11.75
CA GLU A 92 8.39 -5.74 -11.58
C GLU A 92 7.49 -6.16 -10.41
N ILE A 93 7.48 -5.38 -9.35
CA ILE A 93 6.64 -5.58 -8.18
C ILE A 93 5.58 -4.50 -8.13
N VAL A 94 4.32 -4.88 -7.94
CA VAL A 94 3.21 -3.95 -7.69
C VAL A 94 2.72 -4.15 -6.26
N VAL A 95 2.83 -3.13 -5.42
CA VAL A 95 2.36 -3.16 -4.04
C VAL A 95 1.05 -2.39 -3.89
N TYR A 96 0.08 -2.96 -3.15
CA TYR A 96 -1.19 -2.32 -2.86
C TYR A 96 -1.75 -2.72 -1.49
N CYS A 97 -2.67 -1.91 -0.98
CA CYS A 97 -3.41 -2.19 0.25
C CYS A 97 -4.93 -2.24 0.00
N GLY A 98 -5.51 -1.12 -0.44
CA GLY A 98 -6.93 -1.02 -0.75
C GLY A 98 -7.89 -0.91 0.44
N CYS A 99 -7.38 -0.81 1.68
CA CYS A 99 -8.22 -0.62 2.87
C CYS A 99 -8.82 0.79 2.98
N CYS A 100 -8.20 1.76 2.34
CA CYS A 100 -8.50 3.18 2.41
C CYS A 100 -7.91 3.88 1.17
N PRO A 101 -8.20 5.17 0.94
CA PRO A 101 -7.51 5.94 -0.08
C PRO A 101 -5.99 5.80 0.08
N MET A 102 -5.28 5.59 -1.04
CA MET A 102 -3.82 5.34 -1.03
C MET A 102 -3.06 6.48 -0.34
N VAL A 103 -3.54 7.72 -0.48
CA VAL A 103 -2.96 8.92 0.16
C VAL A 103 -2.92 8.81 1.69
N ASP A 104 -3.90 8.14 2.30
CA ASP A 104 -4.02 7.96 3.75
C ASP A 104 -3.54 6.57 4.22
N CYS A 105 -3.09 5.72 3.31
CA CYS A 105 -2.80 4.32 3.62
C CYS A 105 -1.51 4.17 4.45
N PRO A 106 -1.59 3.62 5.67
CA PRO A 106 -0.43 3.44 6.53
C PRO A 106 0.44 2.23 6.15
N ASN A 107 -0.06 1.34 5.29
CA ASN A 107 0.58 0.06 4.97
C ASN A 107 1.52 0.14 3.77
N VAL A 108 1.18 0.94 2.74
CA VAL A 108 1.92 0.96 1.48
C VAL A 108 3.28 1.65 1.62
N ARG A 109 3.37 2.77 2.37
CA ARG A 109 4.63 3.51 2.52
C ARG A 109 5.76 2.71 3.16
N PRO A 110 5.56 2.03 4.31
CA PRO A 110 6.60 1.19 4.90
C PRO A 110 6.97 0.01 4.00
N ALA A 111 6.00 -0.61 3.33
CA ALA A 111 6.23 -1.71 2.41
C ALA A 111 7.10 -1.27 1.22
N TYR A 112 6.75 -0.17 0.54
CA TYR A 112 7.55 0.39 -0.54
C TYR A 112 8.98 0.72 -0.10
N SER A 113 9.13 1.42 1.04
CA SER A 113 10.43 1.77 1.60
C SER A 113 11.28 0.53 1.94
N THR A 114 10.65 -0.53 2.40
CA THR A 114 11.33 -1.80 2.67
C THR A 114 11.82 -2.45 1.37
N LEU A 115 10.99 -2.52 0.33
CA LEU A 115 11.37 -3.08 -0.96
C LEU A 115 12.54 -2.34 -1.59
N THR A 116 12.53 -1.01 -1.57
CA THR A 116 13.64 -0.20 -2.10
C THR A 116 14.92 -0.36 -1.30
N LYS A 117 14.84 -0.43 0.03
CA LYS A 117 15.99 -0.73 0.90
C LYS A 117 16.58 -2.13 0.66
N LEU A 118 15.75 -3.10 0.28
CA LEU A 118 16.19 -4.43 -0.12
C LEU A 118 16.82 -4.47 -1.53
N GLY A 119 16.86 -3.33 -2.23
CA GLY A 119 17.50 -3.19 -3.53
C GLY A 119 16.62 -3.50 -4.72
N PHE A 120 15.29 -3.61 -4.55
CA PHE A 120 14.38 -3.73 -5.69
C PHE A 120 14.28 -2.41 -6.45
N THR A 121 14.50 -2.45 -7.76
CA THR A 121 14.61 -1.27 -8.62
C THR A 121 13.35 -0.98 -9.45
N ASN A 122 12.43 -1.94 -9.53
CA ASN A 122 11.22 -1.82 -10.34
C ASN A 122 9.95 -2.04 -9.50
N VAL A 123 9.80 -1.21 -8.47
CA VAL A 123 8.64 -1.25 -7.58
C VAL A 123 7.61 -0.21 -8.01
N LYS A 124 6.37 -0.66 -8.21
CA LYS A 124 5.21 0.17 -8.50
C LYS A 124 4.25 0.17 -7.31
N VAL A 125 3.55 1.27 -7.14
CA VAL A 125 2.46 1.43 -6.17
C VAL A 125 1.16 1.52 -6.94
N LEU A 126 0.21 0.64 -6.64
CA LEU A 126 -1.12 0.72 -7.24
C LEU A 126 -1.87 1.89 -6.62
N ASP A 127 -2.20 2.86 -7.45
CA ASP A 127 -2.95 4.06 -7.06
C ASP A 127 -4.43 3.70 -6.90
N ILE A 128 -4.86 3.48 -5.66
CA ILE A 128 -6.26 3.24 -5.30
C ILE A 128 -6.79 4.51 -4.60
N PRO A 129 -7.45 5.41 -5.36
CA PRO A 129 -7.82 6.71 -4.83
C PRO A 129 -8.94 6.66 -3.79
N THR A 130 -9.81 5.64 -3.82
CA THR A 130 -10.95 5.50 -2.89
C THR A 130 -10.79 4.29 -1.99
N ASN A 131 -10.96 3.10 -2.55
CA ASN A 131 -10.78 1.80 -1.89
C ASN A 131 -10.80 0.68 -2.93
N PHE A 132 -10.41 -0.53 -2.50
CA PHE A 132 -10.32 -1.69 -3.40
C PHE A 132 -11.65 -2.06 -4.06
N HIS A 133 -12.76 -1.96 -3.33
CA HIS A 133 -14.07 -2.27 -3.90
C HIS A 133 -14.42 -1.31 -5.05
N THR A 134 -14.32 -0.02 -4.81
CA THR A 134 -14.70 1.02 -5.78
C THR A 134 -13.79 1.04 -7.01
N ASP A 135 -12.48 0.96 -6.78
CA ASP A 135 -11.48 1.22 -7.82
C ASP A 135 -11.03 -0.04 -8.56
N TRP A 136 -11.37 -1.23 -8.02
CA TRP A 136 -10.99 -2.51 -8.62
C TRP A 136 -12.22 -3.42 -8.86
N VAL A 137 -12.91 -3.82 -7.79
CA VAL A 137 -13.98 -4.81 -7.85
C VAL A 137 -15.19 -4.31 -8.66
N ALA A 138 -15.66 -3.10 -8.38
CA ALA A 138 -16.78 -2.48 -9.09
C ALA A 138 -16.47 -2.17 -10.57
N LYS A 139 -15.18 -2.15 -10.94
CA LYS A 139 -14.74 -2.03 -12.34
C LYS A 139 -14.72 -3.37 -13.08
N GLY A 140 -15.01 -4.47 -12.40
CA GLY A 140 -14.98 -5.82 -12.99
C GLY A 140 -13.56 -6.35 -13.25
N TYR A 141 -12.55 -5.81 -12.60
CA TYR A 141 -11.18 -6.28 -12.75
C TYR A 141 -10.97 -7.61 -12.02
N PRO A 142 -10.02 -8.46 -12.47
CA PRO A 142 -9.89 -9.82 -12.00
C PRO A 142 -9.49 -9.93 -10.53
N VAL A 143 -10.22 -10.78 -9.79
CA VAL A 143 -10.05 -11.02 -8.36
C VAL A 143 -10.02 -12.50 -8.04
N GLU A 144 -9.46 -12.83 -6.88
CA GLU A 144 -9.55 -14.12 -6.20
C GLU A 144 -10.10 -13.93 -4.79
N GLU A 145 -10.71 -14.99 -4.26
CA GLU A 145 -11.21 -15.08 -2.89
C GLU A 145 -10.54 -16.27 -2.19
N GLN A 146 -10.16 -16.08 -0.95
CA GLN A 146 -9.53 -17.15 -0.14
C GLN A 146 -10.36 -17.43 1.12
N LEU A 147 -11.65 -17.66 0.92
CA LEU A 147 -12.57 -17.96 2.00
C LEU A 147 -12.27 -19.36 2.58
N GLY A 148 -12.17 -19.44 3.90
CA GLY A 148 -12.03 -20.71 4.61
C GLY A 148 -10.61 -21.29 4.72
N VAL A 149 -9.60 -20.67 4.10
CA VAL A 149 -8.20 -21.08 4.26
C VAL A 149 -7.57 -20.22 5.36
N PRO A 150 -7.02 -20.81 6.45
CA PRO A 150 -6.20 -20.04 7.38
C PRO A 150 -4.97 -19.49 6.64
N LEU A 151 -4.74 -18.20 6.74
CA LEU A 151 -3.39 -17.68 6.47
C LEU A 151 -2.49 -18.40 7.44
N GLY A 152 -1.39 -19.00 6.96
CA GLY A 152 -0.46 -19.76 7.78
C GLY A 152 -0.12 -19.05 9.10
N PRO A 153 0.43 -19.76 10.09
CA PRO A 153 0.61 -19.22 11.41
C PRO A 153 1.32 -17.88 11.33
N ALA A 154 0.77 -16.88 12.02
CA ALA A 154 1.48 -15.63 12.24
C ALA A 154 2.88 -15.98 12.76
N PRO A 155 3.95 -15.41 12.24
CA PRO A 155 5.28 -15.62 12.80
C PRO A 155 5.22 -15.30 14.29
N LYS A 156 5.74 -16.25 15.12
CA LYS A 156 5.83 -16.10 16.58
C LYS A 156 6.81 -15.00 16.93
#